data_f4720e7032302c2a8b5deab0eb1a4f8c
#
_entry.id   f4720e7032302c2a8b5deab0eb1a4f8c
#
_cell.length_a   1.000
_cell.length_b   1.000
_cell.length_c   1.000
_cell.angle_alpha   90.00
_cell.angle_beta   90.00
_cell.angle_gamma   90.00
#
_symmetry.space_group_name_H-M   'P 1'
#
loop_
_entity.id
_entity.type
_entity.pdbx_description
1 polymer ?
#
loop_
_entity_poly.entity_id
_entity_poly.type
_entity_poly.pdbx_seq_one_letter_code
_entity_poly.pdbx_strand_id
1 'polypeptide(L)'
;MRNTISKPYAIAADYVAIAAFALLARAAHQSDDMPFNFSGWLSTLWPFALGVTLGWLITRENKGGLIWIITVITGLVIWGIRNQAIPHWSFIVVATVMSALLMLGWRGVAKLVRKN
;
A
#
# COMPACT_ATOMS: atom_id res chain seq x y z
N MET A 1 -28.20 -3.26 -11.82
CA MET A 1 -27.48 -2.26 -11.02
C MET A 1 -26.33 -2.89 -10.27
N ARG A 2 -25.22 -2.32 -10.41
CA ARG A 2 -23.99 -2.84 -9.86
C ARG A 2 -23.61 -2.10 -8.59
N ASN A 3 -23.22 -2.82 -7.58
CA ASN A 3 -22.76 -2.24 -6.34
C ASN A 3 -21.23 -2.20 -6.30
N THR A 4 -20.65 -1.79 -7.39
CA THR A 4 -19.20 -1.71 -7.48
C THR A 4 -18.75 -0.26 -7.53
N ILE A 5 -17.63 -0.01 -6.89
CA ILE A 5 -16.97 1.28 -6.95
C ILE A 5 -16.38 1.45 -8.34
N SER A 6 -16.55 2.61 -8.96
CA SER A 6 -15.97 2.85 -10.26
C SER A 6 -14.45 2.73 -10.17
N LYS A 7 -13.85 2.29 -11.26
CA LYS A 7 -12.42 2.03 -11.29
C LYS A 7 -11.57 3.24 -10.86
N PRO A 8 -11.84 4.47 -11.35
CA PRO A 8 -11.02 5.62 -10.93
C PRO A 8 -11.05 5.85 -9.42
N TYR A 9 -12.20 5.69 -8.79
CA TYR A 9 -12.29 5.86 -7.34
C TYR A 9 -11.55 4.77 -6.60
N ALA A 10 -11.62 3.53 -7.09
CA ALA A 10 -10.89 2.43 -6.47
C ALA A 10 -9.38 2.64 -6.58
N ILE A 11 -8.91 3.10 -7.73
CA ILE A 11 -7.49 3.39 -7.91
C ILE A 11 -7.05 4.49 -6.95
N ALA A 12 -7.83 5.57 -6.87
CA ALA A 12 -7.51 6.65 -5.95
C ALA A 12 -7.50 6.17 -4.50
N ALA A 13 -8.46 5.32 -4.14
CA ALA A 13 -8.52 4.78 -2.77
C ALA A 13 -7.28 3.95 -2.45
N ASP A 14 -6.77 3.18 -3.41
CA ASP A 14 -5.56 2.40 -3.18
C ASP A 14 -4.35 3.30 -2.97
N TYR A 15 -4.22 4.39 -3.73
CA TYR A 15 -3.13 5.32 -3.51
C TYR A 15 -3.23 6.01 -2.15
N VAL A 16 -4.44 6.39 -1.75
CA VAL A 16 -4.64 6.98 -0.42
C VAL A 16 -4.29 5.98 0.67
N ALA A 17 -4.71 4.72 0.50
CA ALA A 17 -4.39 3.68 1.47
C ALA A 17 -2.89 3.50 1.62
N ILE A 18 -2.16 3.48 0.51
CA ILE A 18 -0.72 3.31 0.54
C ILE A 18 -0.02 4.55 1.10
N ALA A 19 -0.55 5.74 0.83
CA ALA A 19 0.00 6.96 1.43
C ALA A 19 -0.16 6.93 2.95
N ALA A 20 -1.31 6.47 3.43
CA ALA A 20 -1.53 6.32 4.88
C ALA A 20 -0.62 5.24 5.45
N PHE A 21 -0.44 4.13 4.74
CA PHE A 21 0.47 3.07 5.17
C PHE A 21 1.89 3.61 5.32
N ALA A 22 2.38 4.37 4.35
CA ALA A 22 3.73 4.91 4.39
C ALA A 22 3.90 5.85 5.59
N LEU A 23 2.87 6.63 5.88
CA LEU A 23 2.88 7.52 7.03
C LEU A 23 2.97 6.73 8.33
N LEU A 24 2.15 5.70 8.47
CA LEU A 24 2.13 4.86 9.65
C LEU A 24 3.44 4.09 9.82
N ALA A 25 3.99 3.59 8.72
CA ALA A 25 5.24 2.85 8.76
C ALA A 25 6.38 3.74 9.26
N ARG A 26 6.43 4.97 8.77
CA ARG A 26 7.46 5.90 9.22
C ARG A 26 7.27 6.28 10.69
N ALA A 27 6.03 6.49 11.10
CA ALA A 27 5.74 6.83 12.48
C ALA A 27 6.12 5.70 13.43
N ALA A 28 5.90 4.45 13.01
CA ALA A 28 6.19 3.28 13.83
C ALA A 28 7.68 2.96 13.92
N HIS A 29 8.45 3.35 12.92
CA HIS A 29 9.87 2.98 12.83
C HIS A 29 10.78 4.19 12.75
N GLN A 30 10.46 5.23 13.53
CA GLN A 30 11.30 6.40 13.57
C GLN A 30 12.68 6.09 14.14
N SER A 31 13.70 6.64 13.50
CA SER A 31 15.08 6.51 13.97
C SER A 31 15.89 7.57 13.25
N ASP A 32 17.18 7.67 13.59
CA ASP A 32 18.05 8.60 12.89
C ASP A 32 18.16 8.26 11.42
N ASP A 33 18.07 6.97 11.08
CA ASP A 33 18.15 6.51 9.70
C ASP A 33 16.81 6.59 8.98
N MET A 34 15.71 6.67 9.72
CA MET A 34 14.38 6.72 9.16
C MET A 34 13.55 7.81 9.85
N PRO A 35 13.92 9.06 9.67
CA PRO A 35 13.19 10.15 10.33
C PRO A 35 11.77 10.27 9.79
N PHE A 36 10.89 10.72 10.67
CA PHE A 36 9.50 10.95 10.29
C PHE A 36 9.35 12.37 9.79
N ASN A 37 9.54 12.55 8.49
CA ASN A 37 9.36 13.83 7.83
C ASN A 37 8.84 13.60 6.41
N PHE A 38 8.57 14.69 5.70
CA PHE A 38 7.98 14.60 4.37
C PHE A 38 8.87 13.80 3.41
N SER A 39 10.16 14.05 3.45
CA SER A 39 11.10 13.33 2.59
C SER A 39 11.11 11.84 2.91
N GLY A 40 11.09 11.49 4.19
CA GLY A 40 11.03 10.09 4.62
C GLY A 40 9.74 9.42 4.18
N TRP A 41 8.63 10.14 4.31
CA TRP A 41 7.34 9.63 3.88
C TRP A 41 7.35 9.32 2.37
N LEU A 42 7.84 10.26 1.56
CA LEU A 42 7.93 10.04 0.12
C LEU A 42 8.86 8.88 -0.23
N SER A 43 9.97 8.77 0.49
CA SER A 43 10.93 7.71 0.26
C SER A 43 10.32 6.32 0.49
N THR A 44 9.42 6.20 1.46
CA THR A 44 8.72 4.95 1.72
C THR A 44 7.55 4.77 0.76
N LEU A 45 6.88 5.86 0.43
CA LEU A 45 5.66 5.81 -0.38
C LEU A 45 5.89 5.35 -1.82
N TRP A 46 6.89 5.92 -2.48
CA TRP A 46 6.98 5.74 -3.93
C TRP A 46 7.16 4.26 -4.38
N PRO A 47 7.93 3.41 -3.66
CA PRO A 47 8.01 2.01 -4.09
C PRO A 47 6.67 1.30 -4.04
N PHE A 48 5.90 1.56 -2.99
CA PHE A 48 4.59 0.95 -2.84
C PHE A 48 3.57 1.57 -3.80
N ALA A 49 3.68 2.87 -4.06
CA ALA A 49 2.82 3.51 -5.06
C ALA A 49 3.07 2.93 -6.44
N LEU A 50 4.33 2.66 -6.77
CA LEU A 50 4.66 1.99 -8.02
C LEU A 50 4.02 0.59 -8.05
N GLY A 51 4.02 -0.11 -6.91
CA GLY A 51 3.37 -1.40 -6.81
C GLY A 51 1.88 -1.32 -7.07
N VAL A 52 1.21 -0.29 -6.54
CA VAL A 52 -0.21 -0.08 -6.82
C VAL A 52 -0.42 0.11 -8.33
N THR A 53 0.43 0.92 -8.94
CA THR A 53 0.34 1.16 -10.38
C THR A 53 0.48 -0.14 -11.15
N LEU A 54 1.49 -0.94 -10.82
CA LEU A 54 1.70 -2.22 -11.48
C LEU A 54 0.54 -3.18 -11.25
N GLY A 55 0.02 -3.20 -10.02
CA GLY A 55 -1.11 -4.06 -9.70
C GLY A 55 -2.31 -3.75 -10.56
N TRP A 56 -2.64 -2.48 -10.71
CA TRP A 56 -3.78 -2.09 -11.54
C TRP A 56 -3.52 -2.34 -13.02
N LEU A 57 -2.28 -2.11 -13.49
CA LEU A 57 -1.95 -2.38 -14.88
C LEU A 57 -2.03 -3.86 -15.22
N ILE A 58 -1.61 -4.71 -14.30
CA ILE A 58 -1.60 -6.15 -14.51
C ILE A 58 -3.00 -6.72 -14.43
N THR A 59 -3.74 -6.36 -13.38
CA THR A 59 -5.06 -6.94 -13.16
C THR A 59 -6.15 -6.28 -14.02
N ARG A 60 -6.01 -4.98 -14.25
CA ARG A 60 -6.99 -4.16 -14.98
C ARG A 60 -8.38 -4.19 -14.38
N GLU A 61 -8.52 -4.76 -13.20
CA GLU A 61 -9.78 -4.88 -12.49
C GLU A 61 -9.54 -4.61 -11.02
N ASN A 62 -10.63 -4.37 -10.30
CA ASN A 62 -10.53 -4.13 -8.86
C ASN A 62 -10.39 -5.46 -8.13
N LYS A 63 -9.24 -6.08 -8.28
CA LYS A 63 -8.91 -7.34 -7.60
C LYS A 63 -8.00 -7.04 -6.42
N GLY A 64 -8.62 -6.67 -5.30
CA GLY A 64 -7.90 -6.17 -4.14
C GLY A 64 -6.78 -7.05 -3.66
N GLY A 65 -7.03 -8.36 -3.55
CA GLY A 65 -5.99 -9.28 -3.05
C GLY A 65 -4.78 -9.33 -3.96
N LEU A 66 -4.99 -9.40 -5.28
CA LEU A 66 -3.89 -9.41 -6.22
C LEU A 66 -3.15 -8.08 -6.25
N ILE A 67 -3.90 -6.98 -6.25
CA ILE A 67 -3.28 -5.65 -6.24
C ILE A 67 -2.44 -5.48 -4.98
N TRP A 68 -2.96 -5.91 -3.83
CA TRP A 68 -2.24 -5.84 -2.57
C TRP A 68 -0.94 -6.65 -2.63
N ILE A 69 -1.00 -7.91 -3.11
CA ILE A 69 0.19 -8.75 -3.18
C ILE A 69 1.25 -8.12 -4.08
N ILE A 70 0.84 -7.65 -5.25
CA ILE A 70 1.76 -7.01 -6.19
C ILE A 70 2.38 -5.76 -5.56
N THR A 71 1.55 -4.99 -4.84
CA THR A 71 2.03 -3.78 -4.17
C THR A 71 3.09 -4.09 -3.13
N VAL A 72 2.82 -5.08 -2.27
CA VAL A 72 3.75 -5.43 -1.19
C VAL A 72 5.06 -5.97 -1.76
N ILE A 73 4.96 -6.89 -2.72
CA ILE A 73 6.17 -7.47 -3.31
C ILE A 73 7.01 -6.40 -3.98
N THR A 74 6.38 -5.54 -4.78
CA THR A 74 7.09 -4.46 -5.48
C THR A 74 7.76 -3.53 -4.48
N GLY A 75 7.03 -3.11 -3.46
CA GLY A 75 7.57 -2.18 -2.47
C GLY A 75 8.74 -2.76 -1.71
N LEU A 76 8.62 -4.01 -1.27
CA LEU A 76 9.69 -4.64 -0.49
C LEU A 76 10.92 -4.94 -1.35
N VAL A 77 10.71 -5.36 -2.60
CA VAL A 77 11.83 -5.63 -3.51
C VAL A 77 12.61 -4.34 -3.79
N ILE A 78 11.90 -3.26 -4.10
CA ILE A 78 12.56 -1.98 -4.38
C ILE A 78 13.29 -1.49 -3.13
N TRP A 79 12.66 -1.61 -1.96
CA TRP A 79 13.30 -1.21 -0.71
C TRP A 79 14.61 -1.97 -0.50
N GLY A 80 14.58 -3.29 -0.73
CA GLY A 80 15.77 -4.11 -0.57
C GLY A 80 16.89 -3.73 -1.53
N ILE A 81 16.52 -3.44 -2.78
CA ILE A 81 17.52 -3.03 -3.78
C ILE A 81 18.12 -1.69 -3.42
N ARG A 82 17.29 -0.72 -3.03
CA ARG A 82 17.77 0.61 -2.69
C ARG A 82 18.67 0.62 -1.47
N ASN A 83 18.38 -0.24 -0.50
CA ASN A 83 19.14 -0.29 0.75
C ASN A 83 20.20 -1.38 0.74
N GLN A 84 20.26 -2.16 -0.33
CA GLN A 84 21.22 -3.25 -0.49
C GLN A 84 21.20 -4.19 0.71
N ALA A 85 20.01 -4.49 1.19
CA ALA A 85 19.82 -5.31 2.37
C ALA A 85 18.43 -5.93 2.35
N ILE A 86 18.28 -7.04 3.07
CA ILE A 86 16.96 -7.63 3.27
C ILE A 86 16.24 -6.79 4.31
N PRO A 87 14.97 -6.40 4.06
CA PRO A 87 14.24 -5.61 5.06
C PRO A 87 14.14 -6.35 6.38
N HIS A 88 14.17 -5.60 7.47
CA HIS A 88 14.00 -6.19 8.79
C HIS A 88 12.64 -6.90 8.84
N TRP A 89 12.59 -8.04 9.52
CA TRP A 89 11.36 -8.83 9.56
C TRP A 89 10.15 -8.03 10.08
N SER A 90 10.39 -7.16 11.04
CA SER A 90 9.29 -6.35 11.58
C SER A 90 8.74 -5.40 10.52
N PHE A 91 9.60 -4.85 9.67
CA PHE A 91 9.13 -4.00 8.57
C PHE A 91 8.32 -4.83 7.57
N ILE A 92 8.77 -6.05 7.28
CA ILE A 92 8.03 -6.94 6.37
C ILE A 92 6.64 -7.22 6.92
N VAL A 93 6.56 -7.54 8.22
CA VAL A 93 5.27 -7.80 8.86
C VAL A 93 4.37 -6.59 8.82
N VAL A 94 4.90 -5.43 9.19
CA VAL A 94 4.13 -4.19 9.17
C VAL A 94 3.66 -3.86 7.76
N ALA A 95 4.56 -3.98 6.76
CA ALA A 95 4.20 -3.69 5.39
C ALA A 95 3.07 -4.61 4.90
N THR A 96 3.19 -5.89 5.22
CA THR A 96 2.19 -6.86 4.78
C THR A 96 0.85 -6.66 5.47
N VAL A 97 0.86 -6.55 6.79
CA VAL A 97 -0.37 -6.48 7.57
C VAL A 97 -1.05 -5.12 7.42
N MET A 98 -0.29 -4.04 7.58
CA MET A 98 -0.90 -2.70 7.54
C MET A 98 -1.41 -2.35 6.16
N SER A 99 -0.67 -2.72 5.11
CA SER A 99 -1.15 -2.47 3.76
C SER A 99 -2.39 -3.32 3.48
N ALA A 100 -2.44 -4.54 3.99
CA ALA A 100 -3.64 -5.37 3.84
C ALA A 100 -4.83 -4.72 4.53
N LEU A 101 -4.64 -4.26 5.77
CA LEU A 101 -5.73 -3.62 6.51
C LEU A 101 -6.25 -2.40 5.78
N LEU A 102 -5.37 -1.60 5.23
CA LEU A 102 -5.78 -0.37 4.56
C LEU A 102 -6.34 -0.64 3.17
N MET A 103 -5.65 -1.44 2.37
CA MET A 103 -6.09 -1.69 0.99
C MET A 103 -7.31 -2.59 0.91
N LEU A 104 -7.32 -3.65 1.70
CA LEU A 104 -8.47 -4.57 1.69
C LEU A 104 -9.57 -4.06 2.60
N GLY A 105 -9.20 -3.33 3.66
CA GLY A 105 -10.17 -2.78 4.60
C GLY A 105 -11.10 -1.78 3.95
N TRP A 106 -10.59 -0.87 3.11
CA TRP A 106 -11.47 0.11 2.48
C TRP A 106 -12.48 -0.59 1.55
N ARG A 107 -12.07 -1.69 0.94
CA ARG A 107 -12.99 -2.45 0.09
C ARG A 107 -14.08 -3.11 0.92
N GLY A 108 -13.71 -3.62 2.11
CA GLY A 108 -14.69 -4.19 3.02
C GLY A 108 -15.69 -3.17 3.52
N VAL A 109 -15.19 -2.01 3.91
CA VAL A 109 -16.07 -0.93 4.39
C VAL A 109 -16.99 -0.45 3.27
N ALA A 110 -16.44 -0.25 2.08
CA ALA A 110 -17.24 0.17 0.94
C ALA A 110 -18.35 -0.83 0.64
N LYS A 111 -18.03 -2.11 0.74
CA LYS A 111 -19.01 -3.17 0.48
C LYS A 111 -20.14 -3.13 1.51
N LEU A 112 -19.80 -2.91 2.78
CA LEU A 112 -20.80 -2.82 3.83
C LEU A 112 -21.70 -1.61 3.65
N VAL A 113 -21.11 -0.47 3.32
CA VAL A 113 -21.88 0.77 3.13
C VAL A 113 -22.78 0.65 1.92
N ARG A 114 -22.31 0.06 0.85
CA ARG A 114 -23.09 -0.03 -0.39
C ARG A 114 -24.20 -1.04 -0.31
N LYS A 115 -24.13 -1.96 0.65
CA LYS A 115 -25.21 -2.94 0.83
C LYS A 115 -26.47 -2.30 1.41
N ASN A 116 -26.31 -1.19 2.10
CA ASN A 116 -27.44 -0.47 2.67
C ASN A 116 -27.91 0.62 1.73
#